data_8c2a5f21b304b4e53bf59b6c0befdcf0
#
_entry.id   8c2a5f21b304b4e53bf59b6c0befdcf0
#
_cell.length_a   1.000
_cell.length_b   1.000
_cell.length_c   1.000
_cell.angle_alpha   90.00
_cell.angle_beta   90.00
_cell.angle_gamma   90.00
#
_symmetry.space_group_name_H-M   'P 1'
#
loop_
_entity.id
_entity.type
_entity.pdbx_description
1 polymer ?
#
loop_
_entity_poly.entity_id
_entity_poly.type
_entity_poly.pdbx_seq_one_letter_code
_entity_poly.pdbx_strand_id
1 'polypeptide(L)'
;MKQAKRIVAMVLCLLALLALPAGAVMEKGEPNITAQTTMKEVRNNPGIKNSGFYTYSQDKDCPPGQALWEMTTVEGYTNEYVAEGCAKGLNLVIENYNNGVQVTHSFYTDAEKAADRTKNNTGLFYFPAKTENARFALILAGSGANESAELEEGACTAWQLHELGYAAFILRYRVWTDASDDAPLEDIGRAMQYIEEHAAEFGIQPEQYAIVGYSMGGHLTG
;
A
#
# COMPACT_ATOMS: atom_id res chain seq x y z
N MET A 1 24.18 -20.92 -39.74
CA MET A 1 24.87 -20.10 -38.73
C MET A 1 24.10 -18.86 -38.23
N LYS A 2 22.81 -18.66 -38.56
CA LYS A 2 21.98 -17.50 -38.09
C LYS A 2 20.97 -17.85 -36.99
N GLN A 3 20.80 -19.10 -36.61
CA GLN A 3 19.86 -19.51 -35.55
C GLN A 3 20.50 -19.67 -34.16
N ALA A 4 21.82 -19.83 -34.08
CA ALA A 4 22.48 -19.99 -32.77
C ALA A 4 22.68 -18.68 -31.98
N LYS A 5 22.49 -17.50 -32.62
CA LYS A 5 22.67 -16.20 -31.97
C LYS A 5 21.39 -15.65 -31.27
N ARG A 6 20.23 -16.27 -31.49
CA ARG A 6 18.95 -15.84 -30.85
C ARG A 6 18.65 -16.54 -29.53
N ILE A 7 19.31 -17.63 -29.22
CA ILE A 7 19.11 -18.40 -27.98
C ILE A 7 19.96 -17.86 -26.81
N VAL A 8 21.08 -17.21 -27.10
CA VAL A 8 21.99 -16.65 -26.07
C VAL A 8 21.47 -15.31 -25.49
N ALA A 9 20.60 -14.58 -26.21
CA ALA A 9 20.03 -13.32 -25.71
C ALA A 9 18.83 -13.49 -24.78
N MET A 10 18.25 -14.69 -24.69
CA MET A 10 17.06 -14.97 -23.88
C MET A 10 17.37 -15.58 -22.51
N VAL A 11 18.61 -15.90 -22.22
CA VAL A 11 19.06 -16.51 -20.96
C VAL A 11 19.76 -15.50 -20.03
N LEU A 12 20.01 -14.27 -20.47
CA LEU A 12 20.73 -13.25 -19.68
C LEU A 12 19.83 -12.20 -19.02
N CYS A 13 18.49 -12.29 -19.14
CA CYS A 13 17.54 -11.40 -18.44
C CYS A 13 16.95 -12.02 -17.17
N LEU A 14 17.44 -13.15 -16.68
CA LEU A 14 16.83 -13.88 -15.56
C LEU A 14 17.75 -13.98 -14.34
N LEU A 15 18.61 -13.02 -14.07
CA LEU A 15 19.45 -13.01 -12.86
C LEU A 15 19.81 -11.58 -12.42
N ALA A 16 18.79 -10.73 -12.24
CA ALA A 16 18.90 -9.63 -11.30
C ALA A 16 17.98 -9.92 -10.09
N LEU A 17 18.05 -11.11 -9.54
CA LEU A 17 17.76 -11.33 -8.13
C LEU A 17 18.81 -10.49 -7.39
N LEU A 18 18.42 -9.32 -6.88
CA LEU A 18 19.17 -8.61 -5.86
C LEU A 18 19.39 -9.63 -4.74
N ALA A 19 20.59 -10.23 -4.73
CA ALA A 19 21.05 -11.07 -3.65
C ALA A 19 21.09 -10.16 -2.41
N LEU A 20 20.07 -10.23 -1.58
CA LEU A 20 20.18 -9.81 -0.19
C LEU A 20 21.44 -10.48 0.36
N PRO A 21 22.27 -9.78 1.14
CA PRO A 21 23.44 -10.38 1.73
C PRO A 21 23.02 -11.65 2.46
N ALA A 22 23.62 -12.78 2.10
CA ALA A 22 23.36 -14.06 2.71
C ALA A 22 23.60 -13.93 4.23
N GLY A 23 22.52 -13.88 5.03
CA GLY A 23 22.61 -13.82 6.49
C GLY A 23 21.65 -12.87 7.21
N ALA A 24 20.96 -11.94 6.54
CA ALA A 24 19.94 -11.16 7.22
C ALA A 24 18.68 -12.02 7.39
N VAL A 25 18.50 -12.59 8.58
CA VAL A 25 17.21 -13.22 8.93
C VAL A 25 16.18 -12.11 8.96
N MET A 26 15.15 -12.23 8.12
CA MET A 26 14.03 -11.29 8.09
C MET A 26 13.31 -11.37 9.43
N GLU A 27 13.29 -10.26 10.19
CA GLU A 27 12.58 -10.18 11.45
C GLU A 27 11.08 -10.18 11.16
N LYS A 28 10.39 -11.23 11.60
CA LYS A 28 8.95 -11.40 11.40
C LYS A 28 8.16 -10.68 12.47
N GLY A 29 6.99 -10.16 12.10
CA GLY A 29 6.02 -9.60 13.03
C GLY A 29 4.97 -10.62 13.43
N GLU A 30 4.38 -10.46 14.62
CA GLU A 30 3.23 -11.25 15.04
C GLU A 30 1.93 -10.57 14.57
N PRO A 31 1.04 -11.26 13.83
CA PRO A 31 -0.23 -10.69 13.38
C PRO A 31 -1.28 -10.72 14.50
N ASN A 32 -1.03 -9.98 15.57
CA ASN A 32 -1.83 -9.95 16.80
C ASN A 32 -2.40 -8.57 17.13
N ILE A 33 -2.49 -7.69 16.13
CA ILE A 33 -3.08 -6.36 16.26
C ILE A 33 -4.59 -6.49 16.50
N THR A 34 -5.09 -5.76 17.48
CA THR A 34 -6.51 -5.65 17.85
C THR A 34 -6.93 -4.18 17.89
N ALA A 35 -8.22 -3.92 18.05
CA ALA A 35 -8.72 -2.56 18.22
C ALA A 35 -8.12 -1.83 19.43
N GLN A 36 -7.66 -2.56 20.46
CA GLN A 36 -7.04 -2.01 21.67
C GLN A 36 -5.53 -1.83 21.57
N THR A 37 -4.90 -2.33 20.48
CA THR A 37 -3.47 -2.16 20.27
C THR A 37 -3.13 -0.69 20.06
N THR A 38 -2.13 -0.20 20.81
CA THR A 38 -1.71 1.20 20.70
C THR A 38 -0.94 1.46 19.41
N MET A 39 -0.96 2.68 18.92
CA MET A 39 -0.22 3.05 17.72
C MET A 39 1.30 2.88 17.87
N LYS A 40 1.81 2.96 19.09
CA LYS A 40 3.22 2.62 19.39
C LYS A 40 3.51 1.14 19.13
N GLU A 41 2.62 0.26 19.57
CA GLU A 41 2.76 -1.19 19.35
C GLU A 41 2.61 -1.53 17.87
N VAL A 42 1.63 -0.93 17.17
CA VAL A 42 1.47 -1.07 15.72
C VAL A 42 2.76 -0.70 14.99
N ARG A 43 3.31 0.49 15.23
CA ARG A 43 4.52 0.99 14.56
C ARG A 43 5.78 0.19 14.90
N ASN A 44 5.85 -0.40 16.09
CA ASN A 44 6.97 -1.21 16.53
C ASN A 44 6.87 -2.68 16.09
N ASN A 45 5.72 -3.12 15.58
CA ASN A 45 5.60 -4.46 15.03
C ASN A 45 6.55 -4.62 13.83
N PRO A 46 7.46 -5.62 13.85
CA PRO A 46 8.46 -5.79 12.79
C PRO A 46 7.83 -5.92 11.39
N GLY A 47 6.68 -6.59 11.29
CA GLY A 47 5.96 -6.76 10.01
C GLY A 47 5.46 -5.44 9.44
N ILE A 48 4.97 -4.53 10.27
CA ILE A 48 4.56 -3.18 9.84
C ILE A 48 5.79 -2.32 9.53
N LYS A 49 6.73 -2.22 10.47
CA LYS A 49 7.92 -1.38 10.33
C LYS A 49 8.75 -1.72 9.10
N ASN A 50 8.97 -3.01 8.85
CA ASN A 50 9.84 -3.48 7.78
C ASN A 50 9.11 -3.63 6.44
N SER A 51 7.77 -3.72 6.42
CA SER A 51 6.97 -3.70 5.18
C SER A 51 6.96 -2.34 4.51
N GLY A 52 7.25 -1.27 5.25
CA GLY A 52 7.15 0.11 4.78
C GLY A 52 5.70 0.62 4.71
N PHE A 53 4.72 -0.12 5.27
CA PHE A 53 3.34 0.34 5.34
C PHE A 53 3.24 1.63 6.15
N TYR A 54 2.55 2.61 5.61
CA TYR A 54 2.46 3.93 6.22
C TYR A 54 1.44 3.98 7.36
N THR A 55 1.86 4.45 8.51
CA THR A 55 1.03 4.55 9.72
C THR A 55 1.17 5.93 10.37
N TYR A 56 0.98 7.01 9.60
CA TYR A 56 1.19 8.39 10.00
C TYR A 56 2.62 8.73 10.50
N SER A 57 3.17 9.83 10.02
CA SER A 57 4.54 10.24 10.33
C SER A 57 4.65 11.06 11.61
N GLN A 58 3.56 11.69 12.07
CA GLN A 58 3.60 12.65 13.15
C GLN A 58 2.81 12.20 14.37
N ASP A 59 3.47 12.19 15.53
CA ASP A 59 2.84 11.81 16.80
C ASP A 59 1.69 12.74 17.24
N LYS A 60 1.63 13.97 16.70
CA LYS A 60 0.52 14.90 16.98
C LYS A 60 -0.79 14.47 16.32
N ASP A 61 -0.70 13.83 15.14
CA ASP A 61 -1.85 13.37 14.37
C ASP A 61 -2.23 11.92 14.75
N CYS A 62 -1.27 11.21 15.36
CA CYS A 62 -1.43 9.82 15.77
C CYS A 62 -0.58 9.53 17.03
N PRO A 63 -1.03 9.96 18.23
CA PRO A 63 -0.30 9.80 19.47
C PRO A 63 0.09 8.35 19.74
N PRO A 64 1.34 8.09 20.16
CA PRO A 64 1.83 6.71 20.33
C PRO A 64 1.05 5.88 21.34
N GLY A 65 0.48 6.52 22.35
CA GLY A 65 -0.32 5.85 23.39
C GLY A 65 -1.80 5.67 23.04
N GLN A 66 -2.25 6.21 21.92
CA GLN A 66 -3.63 6.11 21.48
C GLN A 66 -3.91 4.71 20.92
N ALA A 67 -5.01 4.11 21.31
CA ALA A 67 -5.43 2.82 20.79
C ALA A 67 -6.04 2.95 19.37
N LEU A 68 -5.98 1.90 18.59
CA LEU A 68 -6.47 1.89 17.22
C LEU A 68 -7.96 2.29 17.13
N TRP A 69 -8.80 1.85 18.07
CA TRP A 69 -10.23 2.22 18.10
C TRP A 69 -10.47 3.71 18.34
N GLU A 70 -9.54 4.40 19.04
CA GLU A 70 -9.64 5.85 19.27
C GLU A 70 -9.27 6.63 18.00
N MET A 71 -8.37 6.08 17.18
CA MET A 71 -7.96 6.67 15.90
C MET A 71 -9.08 6.64 14.86
N THR A 72 -9.92 5.61 14.90
CA THR A 72 -10.94 5.34 13.88
C THR A 72 -12.29 6.00 14.19
N THR A 73 -12.30 7.06 15.03
CA THR A 73 -13.51 7.77 15.39
C THR A 73 -13.96 8.71 14.27
N VAL A 74 -14.98 8.32 13.54
CA VAL A 74 -15.73 9.21 12.63
C VAL A 74 -17.08 9.50 13.24
N GLU A 75 -17.53 10.75 13.30
CA GLU A 75 -18.84 11.13 13.82
C GLU A 75 -19.98 10.30 13.17
N GLY A 76 -20.76 9.61 13.99
CA GLY A 76 -21.92 8.82 13.55
C GLY A 76 -21.65 7.36 13.21
N TYR A 77 -20.40 6.88 13.24
CA TYR A 77 -20.07 5.46 13.07
C TYR A 77 -19.58 4.87 14.39
N THR A 78 -19.91 3.59 14.63
CA THR A 78 -19.33 2.84 15.74
C THR A 78 -17.87 2.58 15.43
N ASN A 79 -16.97 3.17 16.17
CA ASN A 79 -15.52 3.08 16.02
C ASN A 79 -15.02 1.64 16.00
N GLU A 80 -15.72 0.76 16.71
CA GLU A 80 -15.37 -0.64 16.88
C GLU A 80 -15.29 -1.40 15.54
N TYR A 81 -16.26 -1.21 14.64
CA TYR A 81 -16.25 -1.89 13.34
C TYR A 81 -15.07 -1.45 12.45
N VAL A 82 -14.80 -0.16 12.40
CA VAL A 82 -13.67 0.38 11.61
C VAL A 82 -12.35 -0.04 12.24
N ALA A 83 -12.22 0.03 13.57
CA ALA A 83 -11.03 -0.37 14.29
C ALA A 83 -10.71 -1.86 14.11
N GLU A 84 -11.70 -2.73 14.16
CA GLU A 84 -11.53 -4.16 13.86
C GLU A 84 -11.10 -4.40 12.41
N GLY A 85 -11.71 -3.70 11.46
CA GLY A 85 -11.33 -3.76 10.05
C GLY A 85 -9.90 -3.31 9.81
N CYS A 86 -9.48 -2.21 10.44
CA CYS A 86 -8.10 -1.73 10.41
C CYS A 86 -7.13 -2.74 11.03
N ALA A 87 -7.47 -3.31 12.18
CA ALA A 87 -6.67 -4.33 12.83
C ALA A 87 -6.45 -5.56 11.92
N LYS A 88 -7.51 -6.01 11.25
CA LYS A 88 -7.43 -7.11 10.27
C LYS A 88 -6.59 -6.75 9.05
N GLY A 89 -6.72 -5.52 8.55
CA GLY A 89 -5.89 -5.03 7.44
C GLY A 89 -4.41 -4.97 7.82
N LEU A 90 -4.09 -4.47 9.01
CA LEU A 90 -2.71 -4.44 9.52
C LEU A 90 -2.13 -5.85 9.75
N ASN A 91 -2.93 -6.78 10.27
CA ASN A 91 -2.51 -8.17 10.41
C ASN A 91 -2.24 -8.80 9.05
N LEU A 92 -3.04 -8.51 8.02
CA LEU A 92 -2.80 -8.95 6.66
C LEU A 92 -1.50 -8.36 6.08
N VAL A 93 -1.16 -7.10 6.38
CA VAL A 93 0.15 -6.51 6.04
C VAL A 93 1.29 -7.31 6.67
N ILE A 94 1.17 -7.66 7.96
CA ILE A 94 2.19 -8.44 8.69
C ILE A 94 2.34 -9.83 8.08
N GLU A 95 1.24 -10.51 7.80
CA GLU A 95 1.23 -11.85 7.18
C GLU A 95 1.87 -11.82 5.79
N ASN A 96 1.50 -10.86 4.95
CA ASN A 96 2.08 -10.69 3.63
C ASN A 96 3.59 -10.45 3.70
N TYR A 97 4.05 -9.54 4.56
CA TYR A 97 5.46 -9.29 4.78
C TYR A 97 6.19 -10.57 5.26
N ASN A 98 5.64 -11.28 6.25
CA ASN A 98 6.20 -12.52 6.78
C ASN A 98 6.33 -13.63 5.73
N ASN A 99 5.46 -13.60 4.72
CA ASN A 99 5.46 -14.52 3.58
C ASN A 99 6.33 -14.04 2.40
N GLY A 100 7.04 -12.93 2.56
CA GLY A 100 7.95 -12.39 1.54
C GLY A 100 7.26 -11.57 0.45
N VAL A 101 5.99 -11.20 0.63
CA VAL A 101 5.31 -10.29 -0.29
C VAL A 101 5.87 -8.89 -0.12
N GLN A 102 6.26 -8.26 -1.21
CA GLN A 102 6.59 -6.84 -1.22
C GLN A 102 5.29 -6.04 -1.05
N VAL A 103 5.09 -5.47 0.13
CA VAL A 103 3.87 -4.71 0.47
C VAL A 103 3.90 -3.30 -0.13
N THR A 104 5.06 -2.66 -0.10
CA THR A 104 5.20 -1.25 -0.52
C THR A 104 5.93 -1.15 -1.85
N HIS A 105 5.34 -0.41 -2.77
CA HIS A 105 5.91 -0.15 -4.10
C HIS A 105 6.04 1.35 -4.35
N SER A 106 7.07 1.72 -5.12
CA SER A 106 7.26 3.07 -5.63
C SER A 106 6.93 3.09 -7.11
N PHE A 107 6.01 3.95 -7.52
CA PHE A 107 5.64 4.14 -8.93
C PHE A 107 6.36 5.32 -9.59
N TYR A 108 7.18 6.05 -8.83
CA TYR A 108 8.14 7.02 -9.34
C TYR A 108 9.56 6.50 -9.20
N THR A 109 10.38 6.78 -10.19
CA THR A 109 11.82 6.48 -10.18
C THR A 109 12.58 7.40 -9.24
N ASP A 110 13.77 6.98 -8.82
CA ASP A 110 14.66 7.82 -8.00
C ASP A 110 15.03 9.14 -8.70
N ALA A 111 15.16 9.12 -10.03
CA ALA A 111 15.44 10.33 -10.83
C ALA A 111 14.25 11.32 -10.79
N GLU A 112 13.00 10.83 -10.91
CA GLU A 112 11.80 11.67 -10.79
C GLU A 112 11.66 12.25 -9.38
N LYS A 113 11.93 11.46 -8.35
CA LYS A 113 11.92 11.92 -6.94
C LYS A 113 13.03 12.91 -6.63
N ALA A 114 14.20 12.78 -7.28
CA ALA A 114 15.29 13.75 -7.15
C ALA A 114 14.97 15.08 -7.84
N ALA A 115 14.24 15.04 -8.95
CA ALA A 115 13.81 16.22 -9.69
C ALA A 115 12.64 16.94 -9.01
N ASP A 116 11.74 16.18 -8.37
CA ASP A 116 10.59 16.71 -7.62
C ASP A 116 10.45 15.95 -6.29
N ARG A 117 10.86 16.62 -5.21
CA ARG A 117 10.88 16.03 -3.86
C ARG A 117 9.50 15.74 -3.29
N THR A 118 8.43 16.36 -3.80
CA THR A 118 7.06 16.08 -3.37
C THR A 118 6.68 14.64 -3.67
N LYS A 119 7.25 14.05 -4.72
CA LYS A 119 7.08 12.64 -5.10
C LYS A 119 7.64 11.64 -4.07
N ASN A 120 8.45 12.07 -3.11
CA ASN A 120 8.87 11.20 -2.00
C ASN A 120 7.72 10.87 -1.03
N ASN A 121 6.65 11.66 -1.04
CA ASN A 121 5.48 11.46 -0.19
C ASN A 121 4.41 10.59 -0.86
N THR A 122 4.76 9.84 -1.89
CA THR A 122 3.87 8.91 -2.60
C THR A 122 4.25 7.46 -2.32
N GLY A 123 3.30 6.55 -2.50
CA GLY A 123 3.50 5.12 -2.34
C GLY A 123 2.28 4.32 -2.74
N LEU A 124 2.49 3.04 -3.02
CA LEU A 124 1.43 2.09 -3.32
C LEU A 124 1.57 0.90 -2.39
N PHE A 125 0.52 0.59 -1.64
CA PHE A 125 0.50 -0.53 -0.70
C PHE A 125 -0.34 -1.66 -1.25
N TYR A 126 0.28 -2.81 -1.47
CA TYR A 126 -0.31 -3.97 -2.13
C TYR A 126 -0.85 -4.99 -1.14
N PHE A 127 -2.07 -5.43 -1.39
CA PHE A 127 -2.76 -6.52 -0.72
C PHE A 127 -3.12 -7.57 -1.77
N PRO A 128 -2.42 -8.72 -1.80
CA PRO A 128 -2.68 -9.78 -2.78
C PRO A 128 -4.11 -10.30 -2.72
N ALA A 129 -4.64 -10.73 -3.85
CA ALA A 129 -5.86 -11.53 -3.86
C ALA A 129 -5.59 -12.95 -3.36
N LYS A 130 -6.66 -13.68 -3.02
CA LYS A 130 -6.59 -15.09 -2.61
C LYS A 130 -6.34 -16.05 -3.79
N THR A 131 -6.52 -15.57 -5.02
CA THR A 131 -6.41 -16.37 -6.25
C THR A 131 -5.74 -15.58 -7.36
N GLU A 132 -5.11 -16.28 -8.29
CA GLU A 132 -4.56 -15.73 -9.53
C GLU A 132 -5.65 -15.17 -10.44
N ASN A 133 -5.24 -14.25 -11.33
CA ASN A 133 -6.12 -13.56 -12.28
C ASN A 133 -7.29 -12.84 -11.62
N ALA A 134 -7.07 -12.26 -10.46
CA ALA A 134 -8.08 -11.56 -9.71
C ALA A 134 -8.42 -10.19 -10.32
N ARG A 135 -9.62 -9.71 -10.04
CA ARG A 135 -9.94 -8.29 -10.16
C ARG A 135 -9.19 -7.50 -9.11
N PHE A 136 -8.98 -6.22 -9.34
CA PHE A 136 -8.35 -5.38 -8.33
C PHE A 136 -9.11 -4.08 -8.06
N ALA A 137 -8.78 -3.46 -6.96
CA ALA A 137 -9.26 -2.12 -6.63
C ALA A 137 -8.10 -1.21 -6.23
N LEU A 138 -8.15 0.04 -6.73
CA LEU A 138 -7.31 1.13 -6.25
C LEU A 138 -8.10 1.93 -5.22
N ILE A 139 -7.56 2.08 -4.02
CA ILE A 139 -8.18 2.78 -2.90
C ILE A 139 -7.51 4.13 -2.73
N LEU A 140 -8.30 5.20 -2.82
CA LEU A 140 -7.90 6.57 -2.59
C LEU A 140 -8.50 7.03 -1.26
N ALA A 141 -7.72 6.97 -0.20
CA ALA A 141 -8.14 7.44 1.11
C ALA A 141 -8.39 8.96 1.10
N GLY A 142 -9.23 9.43 1.98
CA GLY A 142 -9.44 10.86 2.18
C GLY A 142 -8.17 11.52 2.71
N SER A 143 -7.99 12.79 2.39
CA SER A 143 -6.91 13.59 2.96
C SER A 143 -7.51 14.68 3.84
N GLY A 144 -7.27 14.56 5.11
CA GLY A 144 -7.63 15.60 6.08
C GLY A 144 -6.75 16.79 5.98
N ALA A 145 -5.97 17.38 6.52
CA ALA A 145 -5.19 18.58 6.28
C ALA A 145 -3.76 18.32 5.79
N ASN A 146 -3.10 17.25 6.21
CA ASN A 146 -1.67 17.07 5.92
C ASN A 146 -1.27 15.65 5.51
N GLU A 147 -2.13 14.67 5.72
CA GLU A 147 -1.85 13.26 5.47
C GLU A 147 -3.13 12.57 4.98
N SER A 148 -2.99 11.51 4.22
CA SER A 148 -4.11 10.69 3.79
C SER A 148 -4.38 9.55 4.79
N ALA A 149 -5.64 9.09 4.83
CA ALA A 149 -6.15 8.15 5.85
C ALA A 149 -5.92 6.69 5.42
N GLU A 150 -4.70 6.34 5.00
CA GLU A 150 -4.38 4.98 4.54
C GLU A 150 -4.64 3.93 5.62
N LEU A 151 -4.54 4.31 6.87
CA LEU A 151 -4.78 3.41 7.99
C LEU A 151 -6.28 3.13 8.17
N GLU A 152 -7.09 4.17 8.40
CA GLU A 152 -8.51 4.00 8.78
C GLU A 152 -9.37 3.60 7.60
N GLU A 153 -9.21 4.29 6.48
CA GLU A 153 -10.02 4.08 5.29
C GLU A 153 -9.38 3.05 4.35
N GLY A 154 -8.04 3.09 4.23
CA GLY A 154 -7.30 2.22 3.34
C GLY A 154 -7.22 0.79 3.83
N ALA A 155 -6.62 0.53 5.00
CA ALA A 155 -6.37 -0.83 5.47
C ALA A 155 -7.66 -1.62 5.75
N CYS A 156 -8.69 -0.97 6.33
CA CYS A 156 -9.99 -1.58 6.55
C CYS A 156 -10.64 -2.01 5.22
N THR A 157 -10.63 -1.13 4.22
CA THR A 157 -11.20 -1.41 2.90
C THR A 157 -10.42 -2.46 2.14
N ALA A 158 -9.08 -2.41 2.19
CA ALA A 158 -8.22 -3.39 1.54
C ALA A 158 -8.44 -4.80 2.09
N TRP A 159 -8.59 -4.93 3.42
CA TRP A 159 -8.95 -6.21 4.04
C TRP A 159 -10.31 -6.73 3.54
N GLN A 160 -11.34 -5.88 3.49
CA GLN A 160 -12.68 -6.30 3.01
C GLN A 160 -12.63 -6.76 1.55
N LEU A 161 -11.91 -6.03 0.69
CA LEU A 161 -11.74 -6.39 -0.71
C LEU A 161 -10.96 -7.71 -0.87
N HIS A 162 -9.91 -7.92 -0.07
CA HIS A 162 -9.19 -9.19 -0.01
C HIS A 162 -10.12 -10.34 0.37
N GLU A 163 -11.00 -10.16 1.39
CA GLU A 163 -11.99 -11.18 1.77
C GLU A 163 -12.97 -11.51 0.63
N LEU A 164 -13.30 -10.53 -0.20
CA LEU A 164 -14.14 -10.68 -1.40
C LEU A 164 -13.38 -11.26 -2.61
N GLY A 165 -12.07 -11.53 -2.47
CA GLY A 165 -11.25 -12.13 -3.53
C GLY A 165 -10.63 -11.12 -4.51
N TYR A 166 -10.66 -9.83 -4.20
CA TYR A 166 -9.96 -8.81 -4.97
C TYR A 166 -8.52 -8.67 -4.49
N ALA A 167 -7.61 -8.32 -5.40
CA ALA A 167 -6.39 -7.63 -5.01
C ALA A 167 -6.73 -6.17 -4.68
N ALA A 168 -6.04 -5.58 -3.73
CA ALA A 168 -6.27 -4.18 -3.39
C ALA A 168 -4.94 -3.42 -3.34
N PHE A 169 -4.98 -2.17 -3.78
CA PHE A 169 -3.88 -1.24 -3.73
C PHE A 169 -4.35 0.03 -3.03
N ILE A 170 -3.68 0.42 -1.95
CA ILE A 170 -3.92 1.71 -1.32
C ILE A 170 -2.91 2.68 -1.89
N LEU A 171 -3.39 3.77 -2.48
CA LEU A 171 -2.53 4.82 -3.02
C LEU A 171 -2.33 5.92 -1.99
N ARG A 172 -1.08 6.14 -1.60
CA ARG A 172 -0.63 7.37 -0.97
C ARG A 172 -0.26 8.36 -2.06
N TYR A 173 -1.10 9.36 -2.25
CA TYR A 173 -0.93 10.41 -3.24
C TYR A 173 -0.50 11.72 -2.59
N ARG A 174 0.03 12.66 -3.35
CA ARG A 174 0.42 13.99 -2.86
C ARG A 174 -0.80 14.76 -2.37
N VAL A 175 -0.71 15.30 -1.16
CA VAL A 175 -1.78 16.03 -0.47
C VAL A 175 -1.29 17.40 -0.03
N TRP A 176 -2.18 18.30 0.31
CA TRP A 176 -1.93 19.62 0.88
C TRP A 176 -0.97 20.45 0.03
N THR A 177 0.17 20.91 0.60
CA THR A 177 1.18 21.73 -0.09
C THR A 177 1.84 21.01 -1.26
N ASP A 178 1.86 19.68 -1.24
CA ASP A 178 2.41 18.85 -2.30
C ASP A 178 1.39 18.59 -3.42
N ALA A 179 0.10 18.92 -3.18
CA ALA A 179 -1.00 18.75 -4.14
C ALA A 179 -1.18 19.95 -5.08
N SER A 180 -0.08 20.64 -5.42
CA SER A 180 -0.13 21.74 -6.39
C SER A 180 -0.53 21.25 -7.77
N ASP A 181 -1.27 22.07 -8.49
CA ASP A 181 -1.78 21.75 -9.82
C ASP A 181 -2.57 20.41 -9.84
N ASP A 182 -2.34 19.59 -10.83
CA ASP A 182 -2.97 18.27 -10.98
C ASP A 182 -2.14 17.11 -10.37
N ALA A 183 -1.26 17.40 -9.40
CA ALA A 183 -0.35 16.42 -8.83
C ALA A 183 -1.03 15.13 -8.30
N PRO A 184 -2.17 15.18 -7.59
CA PRO A 184 -2.89 13.96 -7.19
C PRO A 184 -3.39 13.13 -8.36
N LEU A 185 -3.83 13.78 -9.45
CA LEU A 185 -4.27 13.09 -10.68
C LEU A 185 -3.08 12.47 -11.41
N GLU A 186 -1.93 13.14 -11.45
CA GLU A 186 -0.69 12.55 -11.96
C GLU A 186 -0.32 11.29 -11.16
N ASP A 187 -0.42 11.33 -9.83
CA ASP A 187 -0.10 10.19 -8.97
C ASP A 187 -1.04 8.99 -9.26
N ILE A 188 -2.34 9.23 -9.42
CA ILE A 188 -3.31 8.19 -9.78
C ILE A 188 -2.95 7.57 -11.13
N GLY A 189 -2.72 8.40 -12.15
CA GLY A 189 -2.35 7.94 -13.49
C GLY A 189 -1.07 7.10 -13.48
N ARG A 190 -0.04 7.55 -12.75
CA ARG A 190 1.23 6.83 -12.62
C ARG A 190 1.10 5.53 -11.83
N ALA A 191 0.30 5.52 -10.76
CA ALA A 191 0.02 4.31 -10.00
C ALA A 191 -0.73 3.26 -10.83
N MET A 192 -1.76 3.67 -11.59
CA MET A 192 -2.49 2.78 -12.48
C MET A 192 -1.57 2.21 -13.56
N GLN A 193 -0.77 3.04 -14.21
CA GLN A 193 0.21 2.57 -15.19
C GLN A 193 1.17 1.53 -14.57
N TYR A 194 1.69 1.80 -13.37
CA TYR A 194 2.57 0.88 -12.66
C TYR A 194 1.88 -0.47 -12.39
N ILE A 195 0.63 -0.44 -11.91
CA ILE A 195 -0.15 -1.66 -11.65
C ILE A 195 -0.36 -2.47 -12.94
N GLU A 196 -0.70 -1.81 -14.05
CA GLU A 196 -0.90 -2.46 -15.35
C GLU A 196 0.38 -3.09 -15.89
N GLU A 197 1.50 -2.37 -15.82
CA GLU A 197 2.81 -2.86 -16.26
C GLU A 197 3.30 -4.08 -15.45
N HIS A 198 2.86 -4.21 -14.19
CA HIS A 198 3.23 -5.31 -13.28
C HIS A 198 2.07 -6.29 -13.03
N ALA A 199 1.01 -6.26 -13.85
CA ALA A 199 -0.20 -7.05 -13.62
C ALA A 199 0.06 -8.56 -13.47
N ALA A 200 0.97 -9.12 -14.25
CA ALA A 200 1.36 -10.53 -14.15
C ALA A 200 2.07 -10.85 -12.84
N GLU A 201 2.88 -9.92 -12.31
CA GLU A 201 3.58 -10.06 -11.04
C GLU A 201 2.61 -9.99 -9.85
N PHE A 202 1.59 -9.13 -9.96
CA PHE A 202 0.51 -9.00 -8.99
C PHE A 202 -0.58 -10.09 -9.11
N GLY A 203 -0.56 -10.92 -10.15
CA GLY A 203 -1.55 -11.96 -10.39
C GLY A 203 -2.96 -11.40 -10.66
N ILE A 204 -3.08 -10.26 -11.35
CA ILE A 204 -4.33 -9.54 -11.58
C ILE A 204 -4.69 -9.42 -13.06
N GLN A 205 -5.96 -9.09 -13.32
CA GLN A 205 -6.49 -8.74 -14.63
C GLN A 205 -6.51 -7.21 -14.77
N PRO A 206 -5.62 -6.60 -15.57
CA PRO A 206 -5.45 -5.15 -15.59
C PRO A 206 -6.69 -4.38 -16.09
N GLU A 207 -7.54 -5.02 -16.91
CA GLU A 207 -8.76 -4.39 -17.43
C GLU A 207 -9.97 -4.50 -16.47
N GLN A 208 -9.84 -5.23 -15.37
CA GLN A 208 -10.94 -5.47 -14.43
C GLN A 208 -10.67 -4.85 -13.07
N TYR A 209 -10.88 -3.55 -12.98
CA TYR A 209 -10.64 -2.80 -11.76
C TYR A 209 -11.83 -1.95 -11.31
N ALA A 210 -11.74 -1.52 -10.06
CA ALA A 210 -12.56 -0.47 -9.47
C ALA A 210 -11.65 0.58 -8.82
N ILE A 211 -12.12 1.82 -8.74
CA ILE A 211 -11.50 2.85 -7.91
C ILE A 211 -12.47 3.16 -6.78
N VAL A 212 -11.98 3.12 -5.55
CA VAL A 212 -12.74 3.39 -4.33
C VAL A 212 -12.16 4.63 -3.69
N GLY A 213 -12.96 5.69 -3.54
CA GLY A 213 -12.48 6.96 -3.00
C GLY A 213 -13.30 7.42 -1.80
N TYR A 214 -12.61 7.97 -0.81
CA TYR A 214 -13.19 8.55 0.40
C TYR A 214 -12.90 10.06 0.43
N SER A 215 -13.90 10.88 0.81
CA SER A 215 -13.73 12.33 0.96
C SER A 215 -12.98 12.95 -0.25
N MET A 216 -11.81 13.53 -0.06
CA MET A 216 -10.96 14.05 -1.14
C MET A 216 -10.62 12.97 -2.18
N GLY A 217 -10.30 11.74 -1.74
CA GLY A 217 -10.11 10.61 -2.65
C GLY A 217 -11.35 10.34 -3.50
N GLY A 218 -12.56 10.54 -2.96
CA GLY A 218 -13.81 10.46 -3.71
C GLY A 218 -13.95 11.54 -4.79
N HIS A 219 -13.49 12.77 -4.55
CA HIS A 219 -13.44 13.81 -5.58
C HIS A 219 -12.47 13.46 -6.72
N LEU A 220 -11.40 12.74 -6.43
CA LEU A 220 -10.41 12.34 -7.43
C LEU A 220 -10.86 11.16 -8.28
N THR A 221 -11.95 10.46 -7.90
CA THR A 221 -12.52 9.33 -8.66
C THR A 221 -13.57 9.74 -9.68
N GLY A 222 -14.10 10.95 -9.60
CA GLY A 222 -15.13 11.52 -10.49
C GLY A 222 -14.55 12.45 -11.51
#